data_7185678d6aadf9843baa3194851f8ac3
#
_entry.id   7185678d6aadf9843baa3194851f8ac3
#
_cell.length_a   1.000
_cell.length_b   1.000
_cell.length_c   1.000
_cell.angle_alpha   90.00
_cell.angle_beta   90.00
_cell.angle_gamma   90.00
#
_symmetry.space_group_name_H-M   'P 1'
#
loop_
_entity.id
_entity.type
_entity.pdbx_description
1 polymer ?
#
loop_
_entity_poly.entity_id
_entity_poly.type
_entity_poly.pdbx_seq_one_letter_code
_entity_poly.pdbx_strand_id
1 'polypeptide(L)'
;MEMFQHILEQVKATAHTMQFYFQGEPLLNPQLPQMIALARQAGLYTIVSTNAQALSQEMAHLLIQSGLNRIIVSIDGFSQESYEAYRTGGSLQKALDGLRFLREAKRQYHSPIRIELQVLRLRTNEHEWHWIRRHYKAIGATHLVFKTAQLYDYEHGNPLMPTNERYSRYKRKADGTYVHKQHAPHHLSPCYRLWSGCVITTNGEVLPCCYDKEHLHTYGNITTQTLSQLFHSDKANTLRRHILLHPHHLPEMCNNCNH
;
A
#
# COMPACT_ATOMS: atom_id res chain seq x y z
N MET A 1 -16.37 13.94 4.64
CA MET A 1 -15.45 15.13 4.57
C MET A 1 -15.08 15.66 5.96
N GLU A 2 -16.02 15.88 6.86
CA GLU A 2 -15.74 16.46 8.20
C GLU A 2 -14.63 15.74 8.96
N MET A 3 -14.72 14.40 9.09
CA MET A 3 -13.67 13.61 9.74
C MET A 3 -12.31 13.80 9.04
N PHE A 4 -12.27 13.83 7.71
CA PHE A 4 -11.01 14.04 6.98
C PHE A 4 -10.42 15.42 7.27
N GLN A 5 -11.23 16.48 7.29
CA GLN A 5 -10.78 17.82 7.63
C GLN A 5 -10.28 17.88 9.09
N HIS A 6 -10.99 17.24 10.01
CA HIS A 6 -10.53 17.12 11.40
C HIS A 6 -9.16 16.42 11.51
N ILE A 7 -8.95 15.32 10.76
CA ILE A 7 -7.65 14.63 10.70
C ILE A 7 -6.58 15.56 10.12
N LEU A 8 -6.88 16.21 8.98
CA LEU A 8 -5.94 17.08 8.29
C LEU A 8 -5.44 18.21 9.17
N GLU A 9 -6.33 18.86 9.93
CA GLU A 9 -5.96 19.91 10.89
C GLU A 9 -4.96 19.42 11.94
N GLN A 10 -5.08 18.18 12.39
CA GLN A 10 -4.18 17.63 13.42
C GLN A 10 -2.81 17.21 12.85
N VAL A 11 -2.72 16.88 11.57
CA VAL A 11 -1.47 16.34 10.99
C VAL A 11 -0.70 17.34 10.12
N LYS A 12 -1.33 18.39 9.61
CA LYS A 12 -0.74 19.29 8.61
C LYS A 12 0.58 19.93 9.04
N ALA A 13 0.81 20.14 10.34
CA ALA A 13 2.02 20.76 10.85
C ALA A 13 3.18 19.76 11.08
N THR A 14 2.90 18.48 11.12
CA THR A 14 3.88 17.44 11.50
C THR A 14 4.07 16.34 10.47
N ALA A 15 3.05 16.05 9.68
CA ALA A 15 3.14 15.04 8.63
C ALA A 15 3.78 15.61 7.36
N HIS A 16 4.54 14.77 6.67
CA HIS A 16 5.09 15.08 5.35
C HIS A 16 4.33 14.39 4.22
N THR A 17 3.71 13.26 4.52
CA THR A 17 3.05 12.40 3.51
C THR A 17 1.70 11.92 4.02
N MET A 18 0.71 11.96 3.14
CA MET A 18 -0.60 11.37 3.37
C MET A 18 -0.89 10.32 2.29
N GLN A 19 -1.21 9.10 2.73
CA GLN A 19 -1.53 7.97 1.86
C GLN A 19 -3.02 7.67 1.95
N PHE A 20 -3.72 7.77 0.82
CA PHE A 20 -5.16 7.55 0.73
C PHE A 20 -5.47 6.09 0.36
N TYR A 21 -4.90 5.15 1.08
CA TYR A 21 -5.17 3.73 0.94
C TYR A 21 -4.69 2.95 2.17
N PHE A 22 -5.43 1.92 2.51
CA PHE A 22 -5.06 0.90 3.49
C PHE A 22 -5.72 -0.42 3.11
N GLN A 23 -7.03 -0.53 3.33
CA GLN A 23 -7.91 -1.61 2.88
C GLN A 23 -8.97 -1.06 1.94
N GLY A 24 -9.51 -1.90 1.04
CA GLY A 24 -10.48 -1.49 0.04
C GLY A 24 -9.88 -0.76 -1.18
N GLU A 25 -10.71 -0.05 -1.90
CA GLU A 25 -10.36 0.66 -3.14
C GLU A 25 -10.69 2.16 -3.00
N PRO A 26 -9.68 3.04 -2.97
CA PRO A 26 -9.91 4.47 -2.73
C PRO A 26 -10.72 5.17 -3.81
N LEU A 27 -10.70 4.69 -5.05
CA LEU A 27 -11.45 5.30 -6.16
C LEU A 27 -12.97 5.11 -6.07
N LEU A 28 -13.45 4.29 -5.12
CA LEU A 28 -14.88 4.19 -4.82
C LEU A 28 -15.38 5.39 -4.00
N ASN A 29 -14.46 6.22 -3.45
CA ASN A 29 -14.84 7.45 -2.76
C ASN A 29 -14.87 8.62 -3.75
N PRO A 30 -16.03 9.17 -4.11
CA PRO A 30 -16.12 10.27 -5.06
C PRO A 30 -15.50 11.58 -4.55
N GLN A 31 -15.30 11.72 -3.23
CA GLN A 31 -14.68 12.88 -2.61
C GLN A 31 -13.14 12.80 -2.58
N LEU A 32 -12.54 11.69 -3.03
CA LEU A 32 -11.09 11.48 -3.00
C LEU A 32 -10.30 12.63 -3.67
N PRO A 33 -10.66 13.12 -4.86
CA PRO A 33 -9.94 14.23 -5.48
C PRO A 33 -9.95 15.52 -4.62
N GLN A 34 -11.09 15.81 -3.97
CA GLN A 34 -11.20 16.95 -3.07
C GLN A 34 -10.33 16.78 -1.81
N MET A 35 -10.31 15.58 -1.23
CA MET A 35 -9.45 15.25 -0.08
C MET A 35 -7.97 15.43 -0.43
N ILE A 36 -7.56 14.98 -1.62
CA ILE A 36 -6.19 15.14 -2.13
C ILE A 36 -5.86 16.62 -2.29
N ALA A 37 -6.75 17.42 -2.90
CA ALA A 37 -6.53 18.86 -3.10
C ALA A 37 -6.32 19.58 -1.77
N LEU A 38 -7.13 19.29 -0.74
CA LEU A 38 -6.96 19.87 0.60
C LEU A 38 -5.64 19.48 1.25
N ALA A 39 -5.26 18.19 1.16
CA ALA A 39 -3.96 17.74 1.66
C ALA A 39 -2.78 18.40 0.93
N ARG A 40 -2.90 18.62 -0.38
CA ARG A 40 -1.90 19.34 -1.19
C ARG A 40 -1.80 20.82 -0.79
N GLN A 41 -2.92 21.49 -0.55
CA GLN A 41 -2.96 22.86 -0.06
C GLN A 41 -2.29 23.00 1.32
N ALA A 42 -2.41 21.94 2.16
CA ALA A 42 -1.71 21.84 3.44
C ALA A 42 -0.21 21.49 3.31
N GLY A 43 0.34 21.36 2.10
CA GLY A 43 1.75 21.08 1.87
C GLY A 43 2.15 19.60 1.90
N LEU A 44 1.21 18.68 2.05
CA LEU A 44 1.51 17.26 2.17
C LEU A 44 1.82 16.60 0.81
N TYR A 45 2.76 15.66 0.80
CA TYR A 45 2.97 14.77 -0.33
C TYR A 45 1.89 13.69 -0.35
N THR A 46 1.12 13.59 -1.43
CA THR A 46 -0.07 12.73 -1.51
C THR A 46 0.18 11.49 -2.35
N ILE A 47 -0.30 10.34 -1.86
CA ILE A 47 -0.15 9.05 -2.53
C ILE A 47 -1.50 8.32 -2.54
N VAL A 48 -1.86 7.77 -3.70
CA VAL A 48 -3.00 6.85 -3.87
C VAL A 48 -2.49 5.51 -4.39
N SER A 49 -3.06 4.39 -3.93
CA SER A 49 -2.86 3.07 -4.53
C SER A 49 -4.20 2.50 -4.94
N THR A 50 -4.33 2.01 -6.17
CA THR A 50 -5.58 1.53 -6.75
C THR A 50 -5.37 0.26 -7.58
N ASN A 51 -6.42 -0.58 -7.65
CA ASN A 51 -6.51 -1.68 -8.60
C ASN A 51 -6.98 -1.22 -10.00
N ALA A 52 -7.30 0.06 -10.15
CA ALA A 52 -7.75 0.72 -11.37
C ALA A 52 -9.06 0.18 -11.99
N GLN A 53 -9.83 -0.66 -11.29
CA GLN A 53 -11.10 -1.17 -11.82
C GLN A 53 -12.19 -0.08 -11.91
N ALA A 54 -12.10 0.96 -11.06
CA ALA A 54 -13.00 2.12 -11.04
C ALA A 54 -12.34 3.39 -11.62
N LEU A 55 -11.21 3.27 -12.31
CA LEU A 55 -10.47 4.41 -12.85
C LEU A 55 -11.00 4.84 -14.21
N SER A 56 -11.99 5.69 -14.22
CA SER A 56 -12.54 6.32 -15.44
C SER A 56 -11.63 7.44 -15.96
N GLN A 57 -11.88 7.87 -17.21
CA GLN A 57 -11.20 9.03 -17.77
C GLN A 57 -11.46 10.30 -16.94
N GLU A 58 -12.71 10.53 -16.53
CA GLU A 58 -13.07 11.64 -15.66
C GLU A 58 -12.32 11.61 -14.32
N MET A 59 -12.29 10.47 -13.64
CA MET A 59 -11.55 10.30 -12.39
C MET A 59 -10.07 10.57 -12.58
N ALA A 60 -9.47 10.12 -13.69
CA ALA A 60 -8.07 10.40 -14.00
C ALA A 60 -7.79 11.91 -14.13
N HIS A 61 -8.69 12.66 -14.79
CA HIS A 61 -8.59 14.13 -14.87
C HIS A 61 -8.70 14.77 -13.49
N LEU A 62 -9.69 14.39 -12.68
CA LEU A 62 -9.89 14.93 -11.33
C LEU A 62 -8.69 14.67 -10.41
N LEU A 63 -8.11 13.46 -10.45
CA LEU A 63 -6.91 13.11 -9.70
C LEU A 63 -5.68 13.95 -10.11
N ILE A 64 -5.52 14.20 -11.39
CA ILE A 64 -4.43 15.05 -11.89
C ILE A 64 -4.63 16.51 -11.44
N GLN A 65 -5.84 17.04 -11.60
CA GLN A 65 -6.17 18.42 -11.21
C GLN A 65 -6.11 18.67 -9.71
N SER A 66 -6.35 17.63 -8.89
CA SER A 66 -6.19 17.71 -7.43
C SER A 66 -4.73 17.90 -6.97
N GLY A 67 -3.77 17.80 -7.90
CA GLY A 67 -2.35 17.92 -7.58
C GLY A 67 -1.74 16.67 -6.96
N LEU A 68 -2.35 15.49 -7.15
CA LEU A 68 -1.82 14.22 -6.66
C LEU A 68 -0.35 14.02 -7.06
N ASN A 69 0.52 13.71 -6.09
CA ASN A 69 1.94 13.54 -6.35
C ASN A 69 2.28 12.16 -6.92
N ARG A 70 1.66 11.11 -6.39
CA ARG A 70 1.96 9.73 -6.81
C ARG A 70 0.69 8.88 -6.82
N ILE A 71 0.49 8.16 -7.92
CA ILE A 71 -0.50 7.10 -8.01
C ILE A 71 0.19 5.77 -8.27
N ILE A 72 -0.15 4.77 -7.48
CA ILE A 72 0.29 3.39 -7.61
C ILE A 72 -0.84 2.61 -8.26
N VAL A 73 -0.61 2.10 -9.46
CA VAL A 73 -1.56 1.23 -10.17
C VAL A 73 -1.06 -0.20 -10.06
N SER A 74 -1.83 -1.04 -9.40
CA SER A 74 -1.45 -2.43 -9.13
C SER A 74 -2.00 -3.35 -10.21
N ILE A 75 -1.11 -3.90 -11.06
CA ILE A 75 -1.45 -4.85 -12.13
C ILE A 75 -0.53 -6.07 -11.99
N ASP A 76 -1.09 -7.21 -11.63
CA ASP A 76 -0.33 -8.40 -11.26
C ASP A 76 -0.37 -9.51 -12.34
N GLY A 77 -0.52 -9.11 -13.60
CA GLY A 77 -0.47 -9.96 -14.79
C GLY A 77 -0.77 -9.14 -16.04
N PHE A 78 -0.28 -9.56 -17.20
CA PHE A 78 -0.43 -8.88 -18.49
C PHE A 78 -1.07 -9.75 -19.57
N SER A 79 -1.55 -10.94 -19.21
CA SER A 79 -2.66 -11.66 -19.85
C SER A 79 -3.86 -11.66 -18.89
N GLN A 80 -5.09 -11.78 -19.40
CA GLN A 80 -6.27 -11.85 -18.53
C GLN A 80 -6.16 -13.04 -17.56
N GLU A 81 -5.62 -14.16 -18.01
CA GLU A 81 -5.41 -15.36 -17.21
C GLU A 81 -4.44 -15.11 -16.04
N SER A 82 -3.25 -14.57 -16.30
CA SER A 82 -2.26 -14.28 -15.25
C SER A 82 -2.74 -13.20 -14.29
N TYR A 83 -3.49 -12.21 -14.78
CA TYR A 83 -4.07 -11.15 -13.97
C TYR A 83 -5.15 -11.68 -13.01
N GLU A 84 -6.09 -12.46 -13.54
CA GLU A 84 -7.23 -12.96 -12.79
C GLU A 84 -6.85 -14.08 -11.81
N ALA A 85 -5.75 -14.79 -12.04
CA ALA A 85 -5.20 -15.79 -11.13
C ALA A 85 -4.93 -15.24 -9.72
N TYR A 86 -4.67 -13.94 -9.58
CA TYR A 86 -4.52 -13.26 -8.29
C TYR A 86 -5.64 -12.24 -8.02
N ARG A 87 -6.08 -11.52 -9.04
CA ARG A 87 -7.13 -10.48 -8.95
C ARG A 87 -8.46 -11.01 -9.45
N THR A 88 -8.99 -11.99 -8.72
CA THR A 88 -10.21 -12.71 -9.08
C THR A 88 -11.37 -11.77 -9.44
N GLY A 89 -11.98 -11.98 -10.60
CA GLY A 89 -13.07 -11.16 -11.13
C GLY A 89 -12.64 -9.78 -11.66
N GLY A 90 -11.32 -9.49 -11.66
CA GLY A 90 -10.80 -8.24 -12.20
C GLY A 90 -10.65 -8.27 -13.72
N SER A 91 -10.78 -7.12 -14.37
CA SER A 91 -10.53 -6.94 -15.80
C SER A 91 -9.16 -6.29 -16.03
N LEU A 92 -8.27 -6.99 -16.70
CA LEU A 92 -6.98 -6.45 -17.13
C LEU A 92 -7.17 -5.24 -18.05
N GLN A 93 -8.15 -5.32 -18.97
CA GLN A 93 -8.42 -4.22 -19.91
C GLN A 93 -8.78 -2.93 -19.17
N LYS A 94 -9.67 -2.99 -18.15
CA LYS A 94 -10.01 -1.81 -17.34
C LYS A 94 -8.78 -1.21 -16.64
N ALA A 95 -7.89 -2.05 -16.12
CA ALA A 95 -6.67 -1.58 -15.45
C ALA A 95 -5.69 -0.91 -16.44
N LEU A 96 -5.55 -1.44 -17.64
CA LEU A 96 -4.73 -0.87 -18.72
C LEU A 96 -5.34 0.44 -19.26
N ASP A 97 -6.67 0.50 -19.42
CA ASP A 97 -7.39 1.72 -19.78
C ASP A 97 -7.18 2.82 -18.72
N GLY A 98 -7.24 2.46 -17.44
CA GLY A 98 -6.93 3.37 -16.34
C GLY A 98 -5.53 3.97 -16.45
N LEU A 99 -4.51 3.16 -16.75
CA LEU A 99 -3.14 3.66 -17.00
C LEU A 99 -3.09 4.61 -18.22
N ARG A 100 -3.81 4.28 -19.29
CA ARG A 100 -3.91 5.11 -20.48
C ARG A 100 -4.54 6.47 -20.14
N PHE A 101 -5.66 6.49 -19.42
CA PHE A 101 -6.32 7.73 -18.99
C PHE A 101 -5.43 8.61 -18.13
N LEU A 102 -4.71 8.02 -17.17
CA LEU A 102 -3.75 8.76 -16.35
C LEU A 102 -2.62 9.38 -17.20
N ARG A 103 -2.09 8.64 -18.16
CA ARG A 103 -1.04 9.15 -19.08
C ARG A 103 -1.56 10.30 -19.93
N GLU A 104 -2.75 10.18 -20.48
CA GLU A 104 -3.39 11.20 -21.30
C GLU A 104 -3.64 12.47 -20.47
N ALA A 105 -4.26 12.35 -19.30
CA ALA A 105 -4.49 13.46 -18.39
C ALA A 105 -3.17 14.10 -17.92
N LYS A 106 -2.15 13.28 -17.56
CA LYS A 106 -0.81 13.79 -17.23
C LYS A 106 -0.22 14.66 -18.34
N ARG A 107 -0.34 14.25 -19.60
CA ARG A 107 0.15 15.01 -20.77
C ARG A 107 -0.65 16.30 -20.99
N GLN A 108 -1.98 16.19 -20.91
CA GLN A 108 -2.87 17.32 -21.12
C GLN A 108 -2.63 18.45 -20.11
N TYR A 109 -2.42 18.11 -18.84
CA TYR A 109 -2.22 19.11 -17.77
C TYR A 109 -0.75 19.36 -17.44
N HIS A 110 0.20 18.83 -18.22
CA HIS A 110 1.65 18.93 -17.95
C HIS A 110 2.01 18.58 -16.50
N SER A 111 1.28 17.62 -15.91
CA SER A 111 1.41 17.29 -14.50
C SER A 111 2.72 16.58 -14.18
N PRO A 112 3.40 16.89 -13.06
CA PRO A 112 4.59 16.18 -12.60
C PRO A 112 4.28 14.84 -11.94
N ILE A 113 3.02 14.42 -11.83
CA ILE A 113 2.60 13.20 -11.13
C ILE A 113 3.48 12.00 -11.49
N ARG A 114 3.83 11.22 -10.48
CA ARG A 114 4.45 9.90 -10.64
C ARG A 114 3.37 8.83 -10.80
N ILE A 115 3.28 8.23 -11.97
CA ILE A 115 2.44 7.06 -12.24
C ILE A 115 3.31 5.82 -12.07
N GLU A 116 3.07 5.07 -11.01
CA GLU A 116 3.84 3.88 -10.68
C GLU A 116 3.04 2.62 -10.97
N LEU A 117 3.55 1.79 -11.87
CA LEU A 117 3.07 0.43 -12.05
C LEU A 117 3.68 -0.46 -10.97
N GLN A 118 2.86 -1.01 -10.10
CA GLN A 118 3.26 -1.99 -9.11
C GLN A 118 2.84 -3.39 -9.54
N VAL A 119 3.78 -4.32 -9.52
CA VAL A 119 3.56 -5.73 -9.91
C VAL A 119 4.03 -6.63 -8.76
N LEU A 120 3.16 -7.48 -8.26
CA LEU A 120 3.57 -8.56 -7.37
C LEU A 120 4.26 -9.65 -8.18
N ARG A 121 5.37 -10.16 -7.63
CA ARG A 121 6.06 -11.30 -8.22
C ARG A 121 5.35 -12.58 -7.77
N LEU A 122 4.66 -13.19 -8.71
CA LEU A 122 3.88 -14.40 -8.53
C LEU A 122 4.32 -15.45 -9.53
N ARG A 123 4.10 -16.73 -9.23
CA ARG A 123 4.33 -17.83 -10.17
C ARG A 123 3.53 -17.67 -11.45
N THR A 124 2.30 -17.18 -11.32
CA THR A 124 1.36 -17.00 -12.44
C THR A 124 1.80 -15.96 -13.46
N ASN A 125 2.67 -14.99 -13.07
CA ASN A 125 3.13 -13.91 -13.94
C ASN A 125 4.66 -13.87 -14.15
N GLU A 126 5.42 -14.87 -13.66
CA GLU A 126 6.89 -14.78 -13.70
C GLU A 126 7.46 -14.79 -15.13
N HIS A 127 6.77 -15.39 -16.09
CA HIS A 127 7.14 -15.39 -17.51
C HIS A 127 6.97 -14.01 -18.17
N GLU A 128 6.19 -13.10 -17.58
CA GLU A 128 5.90 -11.76 -18.11
C GLU A 128 6.87 -10.68 -17.60
N TRP A 129 7.64 -10.88 -16.52
CA TRP A 129 8.44 -9.84 -15.88
C TRP A 129 9.44 -9.15 -16.79
N HIS A 130 10.03 -9.91 -17.74
CA HIS A 130 10.96 -9.34 -18.69
C HIS A 130 10.28 -8.40 -19.68
N TRP A 131 9.12 -8.79 -20.18
CA TRP A 131 8.29 -7.98 -21.05
C TRP A 131 7.82 -6.71 -20.34
N ILE A 132 7.32 -6.82 -19.11
CA ILE A 132 6.86 -5.69 -18.28
C ILE A 132 7.97 -4.65 -18.12
N ARG A 133 9.20 -5.09 -17.80
CA ARG A 133 10.35 -4.18 -17.65
C ARG A 133 10.65 -3.38 -18.91
N ARG A 134 10.43 -3.94 -20.07
CA ARG A 134 10.68 -3.25 -21.34
C ARG A 134 9.54 -2.31 -21.74
N HIS A 135 8.31 -2.63 -21.34
CA HIS A 135 7.11 -1.98 -21.90
C HIS A 135 6.34 -1.08 -20.90
N TYR A 136 6.68 -1.04 -19.61
CA TYR A 136 5.92 -0.28 -18.62
C TYR A 136 5.71 1.20 -18.98
N LYS A 137 6.67 1.83 -19.63
CA LYS A 137 6.54 3.23 -20.13
C LYS A 137 5.55 3.32 -21.30
N ALA A 138 5.59 2.36 -22.22
CA ALA A 138 4.70 2.33 -23.36
C ALA A 138 3.23 2.15 -22.95
N ILE A 139 2.97 1.37 -21.90
CA ILE A 139 1.61 1.15 -21.38
C ILE A 139 1.10 2.29 -20.47
N GLY A 140 1.93 3.30 -20.16
CA GLY A 140 1.46 4.53 -19.52
C GLY A 140 2.07 4.83 -18.15
N ALA A 141 2.86 3.94 -17.57
CA ALA A 141 3.51 4.18 -16.29
C ALA A 141 4.82 4.98 -16.45
N THR A 142 5.15 5.82 -15.46
CA THR A 142 6.44 6.53 -15.42
C THR A 142 7.49 5.75 -14.64
N HIS A 143 7.07 4.90 -13.74
CA HIS A 143 7.92 4.07 -12.87
C HIS A 143 7.36 2.65 -12.77
N LEU A 144 8.26 1.69 -12.54
CA LEU A 144 7.92 0.29 -12.32
C LEU A 144 8.50 -0.18 -10.99
N VAL A 145 7.68 -0.83 -10.19
CA VAL A 145 8.09 -1.47 -8.93
C VAL A 145 7.60 -2.92 -8.90
N PHE A 146 8.54 -3.85 -8.75
CA PHE A 146 8.20 -5.23 -8.43
C PHE A 146 8.24 -5.43 -6.92
N LYS A 147 7.20 -6.02 -6.35
CA LYS A 147 7.13 -6.40 -4.93
C LYS A 147 7.02 -7.91 -4.78
N THR A 148 7.51 -8.41 -3.66
CA THR A 148 7.24 -9.79 -3.24
C THR A 148 5.83 -9.87 -2.68
N ALA A 149 5.10 -10.94 -2.99
CA ALA A 149 3.76 -11.16 -2.47
C ALA A 149 3.80 -11.47 -0.96
N GLN A 150 2.85 -10.90 -0.22
CA GLN A 150 2.54 -11.30 1.14
C GLN A 150 1.45 -12.38 1.06
N LEU A 151 1.77 -13.57 1.51
CA LEU A 151 0.86 -14.72 1.52
C LEU A 151 0.59 -15.09 2.97
N TYR A 152 -0.66 -15.30 3.35
CA TYR A 152 -1.03 -15.66 4.72
C TYR A 152 -0.81 -17.14 4.97
N ASP A 153 -1.12 -17.97 3.97
CA ASP A 153 -0.94 -19.42 3.99
C ASP A 153 0.36 -19.79 3.25
N TYR A 154 1.50 -19.54 3.91
CA TYR A 154 2.81 -19.78 3.31
C TYR A 154 3.55 -20.99 3.90
N GLU A 155 3.24 -21.42 5.11
CA GLU A 155 4.05 -22.42 5.86
C GLU A 155 4.15 -23.77 5.13
N HIS A 156 3.08 -24.23 4.52
CA HIS A 156 3.04 -25.48 3.75
C HIS A 156 3.21 -25.28 2.24
N GLY A 157 3.60 -24.07 1.84
CA GLY A 157 3.70 -23.66 0.45
C GLY A 157 2.40 -23.07 -0.08
N ASN A 158 2.53 -22.19 -1.07
CA ASN A 158 1.40 -21.52 -1.70
C ASN A 158 1.60 -21.54 -3.21
N PRO A 159 0.58 -21.86 -4.03
CA PRO A 159 0.71 -21.97 -5.49
C PRO A 159 1.10 -20.67 -6.16
N LEU A 160 0.92 -19.53 -5.49
CA LEU A 160 1.32 -18.21 -6.00
C LEU A 160 2.81 -17.89 -5.77
N MET A 161 3.53 -18.69 -4.97
CA MET A 161 4.97 -18.45 -4.75
C MET A 161 5.76 -18.57 -6.06
N PRO A 162 6.64 -17.61 -6.38
CA PRO A 162 7.53 -17.71 -7.54
C PRO A 162 8.38 -18.97 -7.48
N THR A 163 8.69 -19.55 -8.66
CA THR A 163 9.56 -20.72 -8.74
C THR A 163 10.98 -20.42 -8.26
N ASN A 164 11.47 -19.21 -8.52
CA ASN A 164 12.74 -18.74 -8.01
C ASN A 164 12.58 -18.08 -6.66
N GLU A 165 13.05 -18.74 -5.61
CA GLU A 165 12.98 -18.26 -4.23
C GLU A 165 13.58 -16.86 -4.03
N ARG A 166 14.57 -16.43 -4.84
CA ARG A 166 15.13 -15.07 -4.76
C ARG A 166 14.05 -14.00 -4.80
N TYR A 167 12.95 -14.26 -5.51
CA TYR A 167 11.84 -13.33 -5.68
C TYR A 167 10.67 -13.59 -4.74
N SER A 168 10.78 -14.64 -3.90
CA SER A 168 9.83 -14.92 -2.83
C SER A 168 10.20 -14.18 -1.55
N ARG A 169 9.22 -13.87 -0.72
CA ARG A 169 9.36 -13.40 0.65
C ARG A 169 9.78 -14.52 1.59
N TYR A 170 9.57 -15.75 1.17
CA TYR A 170 9.73 -16.97 1.95
C TYR A 170 10.87 -17.82 1.40
N LYS A 171 11.48 -18.62 2.30
CA LYS A 171 12.46 -19.65 1.92
C LYS A 171 12.00 -21.01 2.43
N ARG A 172 12.29 -22.06 1.68
CA ARG A 172 12.00 -23.45 2.06
C ARG A 172 13.04 -23.95 3.07
N LYS A 173 12.57 -24.66 4.10
CA LYS A 173 13.42 -25.38 5.06
C LYS A 173 13.67 -26.83 4.59
N ALA A 174 14.59 -27.52 5.30
CA ALA A 174 14.89 -28.94 5.03
C ALA A 174 13.70 -29.87 5.25
N ASP A 175 12.81 -29.53 6.18
CA ASP A 175 11.59 -30.28 6.47
C ASP A 175 10.46 -30.03 5.42
N GLY A 176 10.72 -29.21 4.41
CA GLY A 176 9.76 -28.88 3.35
C GLY A 176 8.81 -27.71 3.68
N THR A 177 8.79 -27.20 4.90
CA THR A 177 8.00 -26.03 5.29
C THR A 177 8.67 -24.72 4.84
N TYR A 178 7.95 -23.60 4.90
CA TYR A 178 8.47 -22.29 4.52
C TYR A 178 8.51 -21.35 5.72
N VAL A 179 9.52 -20.49 5.76
CA VAL A 179 9.66 -19.42 6.74
C VAL A 179 9.89 -18.09 6.05
N HIS A 180 9.48 -17.01 6.72
CA HIS A 180 9.76 -15.65 6.26
C HIS A 180 11.28 -15.38 6.30
N LYS A 181 11.84 -14.81 5.23
CA LYS A 181 13.30 -14.63 5.11
C LYS A 181 13.90 -13.67 6.13
N GLN A 182 13.14 -12.70 6.60
CA GLN A 182 13.62 -11.67 7.53
C GLN A 182 13.54 -12.05 9.01
N HIS A 183 12.96 -13.20 9.35
CA HIS A 183 13.03 -13.71 10.71
C HIS A 183 14.40 -14.34 11.07
N ALA A 184 15.46 -13.95 10.35
CA ALA A 184 16.82 -14.23 10.79
C ALA A 184 17.15 -13.36 12.02
N PRO A 185 17.78 -13.93 13.07
CA PRO A 185 17.92 -13.30 14.41
C PRO A 185 18.81 -12.05 14.48
N HIS A 186 19.16 -11.43 13.38
CA HIS A 186 20.15 -10.36 13.31
C HIS A 186 19.60 -8.97 12.96
N HIS A 187 18.31 -8.78 12.74
CA HIS A 187 17.74 -7.45 12.54
C HIS A 187 17.11 -6.91 13.83
N LEU A 188 18.01 -6.46 14.73
CA LEU A 188 17.66 -5.69 15.94
C LEU A 188 17.24 -4.24 15.61
N SER A 189 16.90 -3.94 14.38
CA SER A 189 16.42 -2.60 14.04
C SER A 189 14.99 -2.42 14.53
N PRO A 190 14.72 -1.44 15.40
CA PRO A 190 13.37 -1.15 15.83
C PRO A 190 12.51 -0.78 14.61
N CYS A 191 11.27 -1.24 14.60
CA CYS A 191 10.33 -0.92 13.53
C CYS A 191 10.08 0.59 13.46
N TYR A 192 10.79 1.30 12.58
CA TYR A 192 10.66 2.76 12.43
C TYR A 192 9.22 3.24 12.19
N ARG A 193 8.36 2.42 11.58
CA ARG A 193 6.97 2.79 11.28
C ARG A 193 6.17 3.18 12.50
N LEU A 194 6.38 2.53 13.64
CA LEU A 194 5.64 2.81 14.88
C LEU A 194 5.95 4.19 15.47
N TRP A 195 7.06 4.81 15.06
CA TRP A 195 7.49 6.15 15.49
C TRP A 195 7.28 7.22 14.43
N SER A 196 7.07 6.83 13.17
CA SER A 196 6.98 7.77 12.05
C SER A 196 5.59 7.93 11.46
N GLY A 197 4.60 7.15 11.90
CA GLY A 197 3.27 7.24 11.33
C GLY A 197 2.25 6.31 11.99
N CYS A 198 1.04 6.38 11.52
CA CYS A 198 -0.08 5.54 11.91
C CYS A 198 -1.04 5.37 10.73
N VAL A 199 -2.02 4.50 10.88
CA VAL A 199 -3.15 4.38 9.96
C VAL A 199 -4.40 4.89 10.67
N ILE A 200 -5.21 5.68 9.98
CA ILE A 200 -6.52 6.12 10.46
C ILE A 200 -7.57 5.51 9.53
N THR A 201 -8.46 4.72 10.10
CA THR A 201 -9.52 4.04 9.34
C THR A 201 -10.67 4.97 9.01
N THR A 202 -11.58 4.53 8.15
CA THR A 202 -12.79 5.28 7.82
C THR A 202 -13.72 5.51 9.01
N ASN A 203 -13.60 4.70 10.05
CA ASN A 203 -14.36 4.82 11.30
C ASN A 203 -13.62 5.65 12.37
N GLY A 204 -12.46 6.22 12.03
CA GLY A 204 -11.66 7.04 12.94
C GLY A 204 -10.76 6.27 13.89
N GLU A 205 -10.64 4.95 13.79
CA GLU A 205 -9.71 4.17 14.61
C GLU A 205 -8.27 4.46 14.19
N VAL A 206 -7.39 4.59 15.16
CA VAL A 206 -5.97 4.84 14.94
C VAL A 206 -5.18 3.56 15.19
N LEU A 207 -4.60 3.01 14.12
CA LEU A 207 -3.84 1.76 14.14
C LEU A 207 -2.33 2.05 14.07
N PRO A 208 -1.49 1.17 14.63
CA PRO A 208 -0.02 1.34 14.64
C PRO A 208 0.60 1.34 13.25
N CYS A 209 0.13 0.48 12.36
CA CYS A 209 0.65 0.36 10.99
C CYS A 209 -0.31 -0.40 10.07
N CYS A 210 0.03 -0.48 8.78
CA CYS A 210 -0.77 -1.17 7.77
C CYS A 210 -0.74 -2.71 7.84
N TYR A 211 -0.08 -3.31 8.81
CA TYR A 211 -0.10 -4.75 9.06
C TYR A 211 -1.13 -5.16 10.12
N ASP A 212 -1.63 -4.22 10.91
CA ASP A 212 -2.73 -4.44 11.86
C ASP A 212 -4.09 -4.39 11.14
N LYS A 213 -4.34 -5.39 10.30
CA LYS A 213 -5.53 -5.43 9.44
C LYS A 213 -6.80 -5.80 10.20
N GLU A 214 -6.65 -6.51 11.28
CA GLU A 214 -7.75 -6.94 12.15
C GLU A 214 -8.02 -5.95 13.29
N HIS A 215 -7.30 -4.81 13.32
CA HIS A 215 -7.44 -3.74 14.32
C HIS A 215 -7.21 -4.20 15.77
N LEU A 216 -6.36 -5.21 15.98
CA LEU A 216 -6.10 -5.80 17.30
C LEU A 216 -5.27 -4.89 18.21
N HIS A 217 -4.51 -3.96 17.64
CA HIS A 217 -3.60 -3.07 18.36
C HIS A 217 -4.01 -1.59 18.28
N THR A 218 -5.30 -1.31 18.11
CA THR A 218 -5.80 0.07 18.00
C THR A 218 -5.39 0.92 19.20
N TYR A 219 -4.89 2.13 18.92
CA TYR A 219 -4.56 3.11 19.94
C TYR A 219 -5.81 3.79 20.53
N GLY A 220 -6.91 3.81 19.77
CA GLY A 220 -8.19 4.41 20.12
C GLY A 220 -8.84 5.06 18.89
N ASN A 221 -9.70 6.05 19.10
CA ASN A 221 -10.48 6.68 18.03
C ASN A 221 -10.30 8.20 18.02
N ILE A 222 -10.01 8.76 16.82
CA ILE A 222 -9.75 10.20 16.64
C ILE A 222 -10.98 11.08 16.86
N THR A 223 -12.18 10.49 16.89
CA THR A 223 -13.42 11.22 17.20
C THR A 223 -13.57 11.55 18.68
N THR A 224 -12.84 10.86 19.56
CA THR A 224 -12.93 11.03 21.01
C THR A 224 -11.65 11.58 21.63
N GLN A 225 -10.51 11.46 20.94
CA GLN A 225 -9.20 11.89 21.42
C GLN A 225 -8.40 12.52 20.29
N THR A 226 -7.46 13.39 20.59
CA THR A 226 -6.56 13.93 19.56
C THR A 226 -5.57 12.88 19.08
N LEU A 227 -5.09 13.02 17.85
CA LEU A 227 -4.08 12.11 17.30
C LEU A 227 -2.82 12.09 18.17
N SER A 228 -2.40 13.23 18.69
CA SER A 228 -1.25 13.32 19.61
C SER A 228 -1.45 12.50 20.87
N GLN A 229 -2.65 12.60 21.51
CA GLN A 229 -2.97 11.79 22.69
C GLN A 229 -2.94 10.30 22.37
N LEU A 230 -3.52 9.89 21.24
CA LEU A 230 -3.56 8.49 20.81
C LEU A 230 -2.17 7.95 20.49
N PHE A 231 -1.37 8.73 19.77
CA PHE A 231 -0.01 8.34 19.33
C PHE A 231 0.98 8.21 20.52
N HIS A 232 0.73 8.95 21.61
CA HIS A 232 1.54 8.91 22.83
C HIS A 232 0.84 8.19 23.99
N SER A 233 -0.28 7.50 23.73
CA SER A 233 -1.04 6.75 24.75
C SER A 233 -0.23 5.60 25.35
N ASP A 234 -0.68 5.10 26.50
CA ASP A 234 -0.08 3.92 27.14
C ASP A 234 -0.15 2.68 26.23
N LYS A 235 -1.24 2.52 25.47
CA LYS A 235 -1.37 1.45 24.47
C LYS A 235 -0.26 1.54 23.42
N ALA A 236 -0.06 2.71 22.82
CA ALA A 236 0.98 2.93 21.82
C ALA A 236 2.39 2.70 22.39
N ASN A 237 2.65 3.23 23.58
CA ASN A 237 3.95 3.09 24.24
C ASN A 237 4.22 1.67 24.71
N THR A 238 3.20 0.94 25.18
CA THR A 238 3.32 -0.48 25.54
C THR A 238 3.68 -1.33 24.32
N LEU A 239 3.01 -1.13 23.19
CA LEU A 239 3.34 -1.83 21.95
C LEU A 239 4.78 -1.55 21.46
N ARG A 240 5.19 -0.28 21.46
CA ARG A 240 6.55 0.13 21.10
C ARG A 240 7.59 -0.50 22.00
N ARG A 241 7.35 -0.46 23.32
CA ARG A 241 8.22 -1.06 24.34
C ARG A 241 8.30 -2.57 24.17
N HIS A 242 7.16 -3.23 23.93
CA HIS A 242 7.14 -4.68 23.69
C HIS A 242 8.02 -5.07 22.50
N ILE A 243 7.90 -4.38 21.36
CA ILE A 243 8.70 -4.66 20.15
C ILE A 243 10.19 -4.39 20.36
N LEU A 244 10.56 -3.38 21.16
CA LEU A 244 11.94 -3.08 21.47
C LEU A 244 12.59 -4.11 22.42
N LEU A 245 11.84 -4.55 23.44
CA LEU A 245 12.38 -5.41 24.49
C LEU A 245 12.25 -6.90 24.17
N HIS A 246 11.33 -7.28 23.28
CA HIS A 246 11.03 -8.66 22.94
C HIS A 246 11.12 -8.94 21.43
N PRO A 247 12.30 -8.74 20.79
CA PRO A 247 12.44 -8.86 19.33
C PRO A 247 12.18 -10.29 18.81
N HIS A 248 12.17 -11.30 19.67
CA HIS A 248 11.87 -12.69 19.34
C HIS A 248 10.40 -13.09 19.61
N HIS A 249 9.61 -12.21 20.20
CA HIS A 249 8.20 -12.43 20.53
C HIS A 249 7.36 -11.26 20.01
N LEU A 250 7.42 -11.03 18.70
CA LEU A 250 6.71 -9.94 18.04
C LEU A 250 5.19 -10.22 17.99
N PRO A 251 4.35 -9.17 17.98
CA PRO A 251 2.93 -9.32 17.73
C PRO A 251 2.65 -10.02 16.40
N GLU A 252 1.52 -10.71 16.30
CA GLU A 252 1.14 -11.49 15.11
C GLU A 252 1.18 -10.66 13.82
N MET A 253 0.76 -9.40 13.86
CA MET A 253 0.82 -8.49 12.72
C MET A 253 2.26 -8.31 12.15
N CYS A 254 3.29 -8.57 12.95
CA CYS A 254 4.69 -8.44 12.54
C CYS A 254 5.24 -9.72 11.87
N ASN A 255 4.60 -10.87 12.04
CA ASN A 255 5.10 -12.17 11.57
C ASN A 255 5.32 -12.24 10.05
N ASN A 256 4.58 -11.47 9.27
CA ASN A 256 4.69 -11.43 7.81
C ASN A 256 5.11 -10.04 7.30
N CYS A 257 5.73 -9.23 8.16
CA CYS A 257 6.23 -7.90 7.83
C CYS A 257 7.65 -7.96 7.25
N ASN A 258 7.99 -7.04 6.33
CA ASN A 258 9.31 -6.92 5.70
C ASN A 258 10.16 -5.78 6.30
N HIS A 259 9.88 -5.36 7.52
CA HIS A 259 10.58 -4.25 8.16
C HIS A 259 11.25 -4.68 9.45
#